data_8c603e731ce0973d939cd838d7d7116b
#
_entry.id   8c603e731ce0973d939cd838d7d7116b
#
_cell.length_a   1.000
_cell.length_b   1.000
_cell.length_c   1.000
_cell.angle_alpha   90.00
_cell.angle_beta   90.00
_cell.angle_gamma   90.00
#
_symmetry.space_group_name_H-M   'P 1'
#
loop_
_entity.id
_entity.type
_entity.pdbx_description
1 polymer ?
#
loop_
_entity_poly.entity_id
_entity_poly.type
_entity_poly.pdbx_seq_one_letter_code
_entity_poly.pdbx_strand_id
1 'polypeptide(L)'
;STKSFTSTLHILKMFSLWILENKNNNHIHNNTIYDDLRKVHIQVKEILNSDLITNHHISLLNKDNLFILGKDTMKYIAYETALKLKEICYIHAEGYSAAALKHGPFALLHENFPVILLINKEYQDKMWNVYKEIESRKANILVITEITDLNIPSENMIIVPENNNCQDILYIVALQLLC
;
A
#
# COMPACT_ATOMS: atom_id res chain seq x y z
N SER A 1 -8.12 -1.30 15.84
CA SER A 1 -9.24 -0.82 15.01
C SER A 1 -8.72 -0.04 13.81
N THR A 2 -9.33 -0.24 12.67
CA THR A 2 -8.96 0.30 11.35
C THR A 2 -8.84 1.83 11.35
N LYS A 3 -9.83 2.54 11.90
CA LYS A 3 -9.81 4.01 12.03
C LYS A 3 -8.66 4.52 12.87
N SER A 4 -8.32 3.85 13.95
CA SER A 4 -7.27 4.27 14.87
C SER A 4 -5.92 4.31 14.20
N PHE A 5 -5.59 3.31 13.37
CA PHE A 5 -4.33 3.27 12.65
C PHE A 5 -4.19 4.48 11.71
N THR A 6 -5.17 4.71 10.84
CA THR A 6 -5.16 5.81 9.87
C THR A 6 -5.09 7.18 10.56
N SER A 7 -5.91 7.37 11.62
CA SER A 7 -5.91 8.62 12.39
C SER A 7 -4.59 8.85 13.13
N THR A 8 -4.02 7.81 13.73
CA THR A 8 -2.73 7.90 14.43
C THR A 8 -1.61 8.26 13.46
N LEU A 9 -1.58 7.63 12.28
CA LEU A 9 -0.59 7.92 11.25
C LEU A 9 -0.66 9.40 10.80
N HIS A 10 -1.87 9.92 10.59
CA HIS A 10 -2.08 11.32 10.24
C HIS A 10 -1.62 12.28 11.36
N ILE A 11 -2.00 12.00 12.62
CA ILE A 11 -1.58 12.80 13.78
C ILE A 11 -0.07 12.80 13.95
N LEU A 12 0.59 11.65 13.79
CA LEU A 12 2.05 11.56 13.89
C LEU A 12 2.76 12.36 12.80
N LYS A 13 2.21 12.41 11.58
CA LYS A 13 2.74 13.27 10.52
C LYS A 13 2.60 14.76 10.88
N MET A 14 1.46 15.18 11.36
CA MET A 14 1.25 16.56 11.84
C MET A 14 2.21 16.90 13.00
N PHE A 15 2.37 16.00 13.95
CA PHE A 15 3.27 16.18 15.09
C PHE A 15 4.74 16.26 14.67
N SER A 16 5.16 15.45 13.70
CA SER A 16 6.51 15.50 13.14
C SER A 16 6.81 16.86 12.49
N LEU A 17 5.85 17.41 11.76
CA LEU A 17 5.98 18.74 11.15
C LEU A 17 6.06 19.83 12.24
N TRP A 18 5.21 19.74 13.24
CA TRP A 18 5.26 20.69 14.36
C TRP A 18 6.61 20.69 15.08
N ILE A 19 7.21 19.51 15.31
CA ILE A 19 8.56 19.40 15.89
C ILE A 19 9.60 20.06 14.99
N LEU A 20 9.55 19.79 13.69
CA LEU A 20 10.51 20.35 12.71
C LEU A 20 10.46 21.88 12.68
N GLU A 21 9.27 22.48 12.72
CA GLU A 21 9.10 23.92 12.75
C GLU A 21 9.67 24.55 14.03
N ASN A 22 9.35 23.95 15.18
CA ASN A 22 9.80 24.50 16.47
C ASN A 22 11.31 24.29 16.71
N LYS A 23 11.92 23.24 16.16
CA LYS A 23 13.34 22.97 16.34
C LYS A 23 14.23 23.89 15.53
N ASN A 24 13.80 24.29 14.35
CA ASN A 24 14.66 25.02 13.40
C ASN A 24 14.53 26.53 13.46
N ASN A 25 13.65 27.10 14.30
CA ASN A 25 13.29 28.52 14.32
C ASN A 25 13.00 29.14 12.93
N ASN A 26 12.94 28.30 11.91
CA ASN A 26 12.57 28.65 10.56
C ASN A 26 11.17 28.12 10.35
N HIS A 27 10.23 29.02 10.09
CA HIS A 27 8.96 28.61 9.51
C HIS A 27 9.29 27.84 8.24
N ILE A 28 9.13 26.50 8.27
CA ILE A 28 9.23 25.69 7.07
C ILE A 28 8.04 26.13 6.22
N HIS A 29 8.27 27.13 5.36
CA HIS A 29 7.31 27.55 4.33
C HIS A 29 7.20 26.46 3.23
N ASN A 30 7.20 25.20 3.64
CA ASN A 30 6.97 24.11 2.71
C ASN A 30 5.46 23.90 2.59
N ASN A 31 4.79 24.85 1.91
CA ASN A 31 3.35 24.85 1.68
C ASN A 31 2.86 23.51 1.11
N THR A 32 3.73 22.78 0.38
CA THR A 32 3.37 21.51 -0.26
C THR A 32 3.00 20.42 0.75
N ILE A 33 3.73 20.29 1.89
CA ILE A 33 3.43 19.26 2.91
C ILE A 33 2.09 19.54 3.58
N TYR A 34 1.82 20.81 3.92
CA TYR A 34 0.52 21.20 4.50
C TYR A 34 -0.62 21.00 3.52
N ASP A 35 -0.39 21.30 2.23
CA ASP A 35 -1.39 21.11 1.19
C ASP A 35 -1.70 19.62 1.01
N ASP A 36 -0.71 18.76 1.04
CA ASP A 36 -0.87 17.29 0.98
C ASP A 36 -1.65 16.76 2.20
N LEU A 37 -1.34 17.23 3.41
CA LEU A 37 -2.09 16.89 4.62
C LEU A 37 -3.54 17.38 4.58
N ARG A 38 -3.79 18.55 3.99
CA ARG A 38 -5.16 19.09 3.81
C ARG A 38 -5.93 18.32 2.75
N LYS A 39 -5.29 17.89 1.68
CA LYS A 39 -5.92 17.14 0.57
C LYS A 39 -6.28 15.70 0.95
N VAL A 40 -5.56 15.08 1.87
CA VAL A 40 -5.70 13.65 2.14
C VAL A 40 -7.14 13.24 2.48
N HIS A 41 -7.90 14.07 3.21
CA HIS A 41 -9.29 13.76 3.56
C HIS A 41 -10.22 13.74 2.34
N ILE A 42 -9.96 14.60 1.34
CA ILE A 42 -10.70 14.63 0.07
C ILE A 42 -10.39 13.35 -0.72
N GLN A 43 -9.11 13.00 -0.80
CA GLN A 43 -8.63 11.81 -1.51
C GLN A 43 -9.12 10.51 -0.86
N VAL A 44 -9.16 10.46 0.47
CA VAL A 44 -9.78 9.33 1.20
C VAL A 44 -11.26 9.23 0.86
N LYS A 45 -11.99 10.34 0.83
CA LYS A 45 -13.40 10.36 0.43
C LYS A 45 -13.60 9.91 -1.02
N GLU A 46 -12.70 10.28 -1.92
CA GLU A 46 -12.69 9.81 -3.30
C GLU A 46 -12.54 8.29 -3.37
N ILE A 47 -11.56 7.72 -2.68
CA ILE A 47 -11.37 6.26 -2.58
C ILE A 47 -12.63 5.56 -2.02
N LEU A 48 -13.21 6.08 -0.94
CA LEU A 48 -14.39 5.47 -0.30
C LEU A 48 -15.65 5.53 -1.15
N ASN A 49 -15.77 6.51 -2.06
CA ASN A 49 -16.94 6.68 -2.91
C ASN A 49 -16.75 6.10 -4.33
N SER A 50 -15.59 5.53 -4.63
CA SER A 50 -15.30 4.93 -5.92
C SER A 50 -15.55 3.42 -5.90
N ASP A 51 -15.86 2.85 -7.07
CA ASP A 51 -15.92 1.39 -7.29
C ASP A 51 -14.49 0.82 -7.48
N LEU A 52 -13.59 1.19 -6.57
CA LEU A 52 -12.16 0.86 -6.66
C LEU A 52 -11.90 -0.65 -6.60
N ILE A 53 -12.68 -1.34 -5.77
CA ILE A 53 -12.54 -2.79 -5.55
C ILE A 53 -13.60 -3.52 -6.39
N THR A 54 -13.14 -4.41 -7.25
CA THR A 54 -13.98 -5.22 -8.14
C THR A 54 -14.04 -6.68 -7.66
N ASN A 55 -15.02 -7.43 -8.15
CA ASN A 55 -15.11 -8.87 -7.92
C ASN A 55 -13.87 -9.62 -8.44
N HIS A 56 -13.21 -9.10 -9.48
CA HIS A 56 -11.96 -9.65 -10.00
C HIS A 56 -10.85 -9.56 -8.95
N HIS A 57 -10.66 -8.39 -8.33
CA HIS A 57 -9.66 -8.21 -7.27
C HIS A 57 -9.88 -9.17 -6.10
N ILE A 58 -11.13 -9.34 -5.68
CA ILE A 58 -11.50 -10.28 -4.61
C ILE A 58 -11.19 -11.72 -5.05
N SER A 59 -11.50 -12.09 -6.29
CA SER A 59 -11.25 -13.44 -6.81
C SER A 59 -9.77 -13.80 -6.88
N LEU A 60 -8.89 -12.82 -7.20
CA LEU A 60 -7.44 -13.01 -7.20
C LEU A 60 -6.91 -13.39 -5.81
N LEU A 61 -7.55 -12.89 -4.75
CA LEU A 61 -7.12 -13.03 -3.36
C LEU A 61 -7.86 -14.11 -2.58
N ASN A 62 -8.86 -14.77 -3.19
CA ASN A 62 -9.68 -15.78 -2.53
C ASN A 62 -8.92 -17.10 -2.32
N LYS A 63 -7.99 -17.09 -1.38
CA LYS A 63 -7.13 -18.22 -0.99
C LYS A 63 -6.87 -18.17 0.51
N ASP A 64 -6.44 -19.29 1.06
CA ASP A 64 -6.12 -19.41 2.50
C ASP A 64 -4.82 -18.70 2.89
N ASN A 65 -3.91 -18.51 1.95
CA ASN A 65 -2.59 -17.90 2.15
C ASN A 65 -2.39 -16.73 1.18
N LEU A 66 -1.76 -15.66 1.64
CA LEU A 66 -1.52 -14.44 0.87
C LEU A 66 -0.25 -13.74 1.33
N PHE A 67 0.54 -13.21 0.39
CA PHE A 67 1.64 -12.29 0.71
C PHE A 67 1.30 -10.85 0.34
N ILE A 68 1.75 -9.92 1.19
CA ILE A 68 1.70 -8.48 0.90
C ILE A 68 3.13 -7.95 0.93
N LEU A 69 3.55 -7.31 -0.14
CA LEU A 69 4.93 -6.86 -0.29
C LEU A 69 4.97 -5.34 -0.46
N GLY A 70 5.84 -4.72 0.33
CA GLY A 70 6.11 -3.29 0.22
C GLY A 70 7.60 -3.00 0.39
N LYS A 71 8.05 -1.88 -0.16
CA LYS A 71 9.42 -1.41 0.01
C LYS A 71 9.44 -0.18 0.90
N ASP A 72 10.51 -0.08 1.72
CA ASP A 72 10.73 1.02 2.67
C ASP A 72 9.51 1.25 3.59
N THR A 73 8.89 2.41 3.57
CA THR A 73 7.71 2.73 4.40
C THR A 73 6.51 1.86 4.06
N MET A 74 6.35 1.44 2.81
CA MET A 74 5.26 0.58 2.36
C MET A 74 5.30 -0.82 2.99
N LYS A 75 6.44 -1.28 3.52
CA LYS A 75 6.49 -2.54 4.27
C LYS A 75 5.64 -2.51 5.54
N TYR A 76 5.53 -1.35 6.20
CA TYR A 76 4.69 -1.21 7.41
C TYR A 76 3.20 -1.23 7.06
N ILE A 77 2.85 -0.69 5.90
CA ILE A 77 1.50 -0.82 5.34
C ILE A 77 1.19 -2.29 5.00
N ALA A 78 2.15 -3.01 4.44
CA ALA A 78 2.02 -4.45 4.19
C ALA A 78 1.81 -5.24 5.50
N TYR A 79 2.53 -4.93 6.58
CA TYR A 79 2.37 -5.59 7.87
C TYR A 79 0.99 -5.33 8.49
N GLU A 80 0.53 -4.07 8.48
CA GLU A 80 -0.81 -3.72 8.98
C GLU A 80 -1.91 -4.39 8.17
N THR A 81 -1.77 -4.41 6.85
CA THR A 81 -2.73 -5.10 5.98
C THR A 81 -2.80 -6.60 6.28
N ALA A 82 -1.64 -7.25 6.42
CA ALA A 82 -1.58 -8.67 6.78
C ALA A 82 -2.26 -8.95 8.12
N LEU A 83 -2.10 -8.04 9.09
CA LEU A 83 -2.80 -8.13 10.37
C LEU A 83 -4.32 -8.04 10.18
N LYS A 84 -4.81 -7.08 9.40
CA LYS A 84 -6.25 -6.90 9.14
C LYS A 84 -6.87 -8.08 8.39
N LEU A 85 -6.18 -8.62 7.40
CA LEU A 85 -6.66 -9.81 6.68
C LEU A 85 -6.77 -11.04 7.60
N LYS A 86 -5.85 -11.19 8.56
CA LYS A 86 -5.97 -12.24 9.58
C LYS A 86 -7.14 -12.01 10.54
N GLU A 87 -7.31 -10.76 11.02
CA GLU A 87 -8.32 -10.44 12.02
C GLU A 87 -9.76 -10.43 11.46
N ILE A 88 -9.95 -9.99 10.22
CA ILE A 88 -11.26 -9.70 9.63
C ILE A 88 -11.67 -10.78 8.63
N CYS A 89 -10.74 -11.18 7.76
CA CYS A 89 -11.00 -12.11 6.66
C CYS A 89 -10.63 -13.56 6.97
N TYR A 90 -9.94 -13.79 8.12
CA TYR A 90 -9.44 -15.13 8.53
C TYR A 90 -8.49 -15.76 7.52
N ILE A 91 -7.79 -14.94 6.71
CA ILE A 91 -6.78 -15.36 5.74
C ILE A 91 -5.42 -15.37 6.41
N HIS A 92 -4.63 -16.44 6.23
CA HIS A 92 -3.23 -16.47 6.63
C HIS A 92 -2.41 -15.55 5.74
N ALA A 93 -2.37 -14.27 6.10
CA ALA A 93 -1.66 -13.23 5.36
C ALA A 93 -0.33 -12.89 6.02
N GLU A 94 0.72 -12.73 5.22
CA GLU A 94 2.03 -12.31 5.71
C GLU A 94 2.52 -11.09 4.93
N GLY A 95 2.89 -10.04 5.69
CA GLY A 95 3.54 -8.85 5.15
C GLY A 95 5.05 -9.02 5.10
N TYR A 96 5.70 -8.61 4.00
CA TYR A 96 7.14 -8.65 3.87
C TYR A 96 7.70 -7.35 3.28
N SER A 97 8.93 -7.03 3.66
CA SER A 97 9.73 -6.15 2.82
C SER A 97 10.02 -6.86 1.51
N ALA A 98 9.85 -6.15 0.38
CA ALA A 98 10.17 -6.71 -0.94
C ALA A 98 11.60 -7.29 -1.04
N ALA A 99 12.55 -6.69 -0.29
CA ALA A 99 13.92 -7.23 -0.20
C ALA A 99 14.00 -8.58 0.52
N ALA A 100 13.11 -8.81 1.50
CA ALA A 100 13.12 -10.06 2.27
C ALA A 100 12.50 -11.25 1.52
N LEU A 101 11.78 -11.01 0.43
CA LEU A 101 11.14 -12.05 -0.35
C LEU A 101 12.10 -13.18 -0.76
N LYS A 102 13.33 -12.82 -1.16
CA LYS A 102 14.35 -13.76 -1.63
C LYS A 102 14.97 -14.64 -0.52
N HIS A 103 14.74 -14.28 0.74
CA HIS A 103 15.34 -14.96 1.89
C HIS A 103 14.42 -16.02 2.52
N GLY A 104 13.62 -16.69 1.70
CA GLY A 104 12.73 -17.78 2.12
C GLY A 104 11.36 -17.74 1.47
N PRO A 105 10.55 -16.69 1.65
CA PRO A 105 9.16 -16.64 1.18
C PRO A 105 8.99 -16.88 -0.32
N PHE A 106 10.00 -16.52 -1.14
CA PHE A 106 9.99 -16.77 -2.59
C PHE A 106 9.82 -18.25 -2.97
N ALA A 107 10.27 -19.16 -2.13
CA ALA A 107 10.14 -20.60 -2.35
C ALA A 107 8.68 -21.09 -2.26
N LEU A 108 7.82 -20.32 -1.56
CA LEU A 108 6.39 -20.64 -1.41
C LEU A 108 5.55 -20.16 -2.60
N LEU A 109 6.10 -19.31 -3.47
CA LEU A 109 5.40 -18.83 -4.64
C LEU A 109 5.25 -19.94 -5.68
N HIS A 110 4.02 -20.17 -6.08
CA HIS A 110 3.62 -21.13 -7.10
C HIS A 110 2.49 -20.54 -7.97
N GLU A 111 2.09 -21.25 -8.99
CA GLU A 111 0.99 -20.84 -9.86
C GLU A 111 -0.28 -20.53 -9.08
N ASN A 112 -0.86 -19.35 -9.32
CA ASN A 112 -2.04 -18.82 -8.64
C ASN A 112 -1.87 -18.51 -7.14
N PHE A 113 -0.64 -18.46 -6.61
CA PHE A 113 -0.42 -17.96 -5.26
C PHE A 113 -0.73 -16.44 -5.21
N PRO A 114 -1.61 -15.97 -4.30
CA PRO A 114 -2.00 -14.57 -4.28
C PRO A 114 -0.92 -13.68 -3.64
N VAL A 115 -0.61 -12.58 -4.31
CA VAL A 115 0.33 -11.57 -3.83
C VAL A 115 -0.27 -10.18 -4.04
N ILE A 116 -0.30 -9.36 -2.99
CA ILE A 116 -0.52 -7.93 -3.11
C ILE A 116 0.84 -7.23 -3.15
N LEU A 117 1.06 -6.41 -4.16
CA LEU A 117 2.31 -5.68 -4.35
C LEU A 117 2.06 -4.17 -4.29
N LEU A 118 2.73 -3.48 -3.36
CA LEU A 118 2.61 -2.04 -3.18
C LEU A 118 3.73 -1.35 -3.97
N ILE A 119 3.39 -0.73 -5.11
CA ILE A 119 4.35 -0.05 -5.99
C ILE A 119 4.12 1.44 -5.91
N ASN A 120 5.00 2.18 -5.24
CA ASN A 120 4.99 3.63 -5.21
C ASN A 120 6.03 4.21 -6.18
N LYS A 121 5.85 5.47 -6.58
CA LYS A 121 6.74 6.18 -7.52
C LYS A 121 8.21 6.16 -7.09
N GLU A 122 8.48 6.37 -5.81
CA GLU A 122 9.85 6.45 -5.28
C GLU A 122 10.67 5.18 -5.52
N TYR A 123 10.01 4.03 -5.50
CA TYR A 123 10.67 2.72 -5.63
C TYR A 123 10.18 1.91 -6.84
N GLN A 124 9.58 2.59 -7.84
CA GLN A 124 8.97 1.96 -9.01
C GLN A 124 9.89 0.93 -9.67
N ASP A 125 11.11 1.32 -10.05
CA ASP A 125 12.04 0.43 -10.77
C ASP A 125 12.39 -0.83 -9.98
N LYS A 126 12.60 -0.67 -8.67
CA LYS A 126 12.95 -1.80 -7.79
C LYS A 126 11.75 -2.73 -7.60
N MET A 127 10.57 -2.16 -7.43
CA MET A 127 9.33 -2.93 -7.28
C MET A 127 8.90 -3.57 -8.59
N TRP A 128 9.21 -2.95 -9.74
CA TRP A 128 9.02 -3.55 -11.05
C TRP A 128 9.82 -4.86 -11.22
N ASN A 129 11.08 -4.87 -10.78
CA ASN A 129 11.89 -6.09 -10.78
C ASN A 129 11.29 -7.18 -9.89
N VAL A 130 10.76 -6.81 -8.72
CA VAL A 130 10.07 -7.74 -7.82
C VAL A 130 8.78 -8.29 -8.48
N TYR A 131 8.01 -7.42 -9.16
CA TYR A 131 6.84 -7.83 -9.93
C TYR A 131 7.21 -8.92 -10.96
N LYS A 132 8.25 -8.69 -11.76
CA LYS A 132 8.71 -9.65 -12.78
C LYS A 132 9.21 -10.98 -12.19
N GLU A 133 9.84 -10.93 -11.04
CA GLU A 133 10.27 -12.14 -10.32
C GLU A 133 9.06 -12.97 -9.86
N ILE A 134 8.03 -12.32 -9.29
CA ILE A 134 6.81 -12.99 -8.84
C ILE A 134 6.00 -13.52 -10.04
N GLU A 135 5.88 -12.71 -11.11
CA GLU A 135 5.22 -13.07 -12.35
C GLU A 135 5.84 -14.35 -12.96
N SER A 136 7.17 -14.51 -12.88
CA SER A 136 7.87 -15.72 -13.37
C SER A 136 7.43 -17.02 -12.67
N ARG A 137 6.85 -16.91 -11.47
CA ARG A 137 6.26 -18.02 -10.71
C ARG A 137 4.77 -18.24 -11.04
N LYS A 138 4.21 -17.45 -11.96
CA LYS A 138 2.79 -17.46 -12.33
C LYS A 138 1.85 -17.22 -11.13
N ALA A 139 2.32 -16.46 -10.15
CA ALA A 139 1.51 -16.04 -9.03
C ALA A 139 0.42 -15.04 -9.48
N ASN A 140 -0.70 -14.99 -8.77
CA ASN A 140 -1.74 -14.00 -8.96
C ASN A 140 -1.30 -12.70 -8.28
N ILE A 141 -1.04 -11.65 -9.04
CA ILE A 141 -0.53 -10.39 -8.51
C ILE A 141 -1.60 -9.32 -8.61
N LEU A 142 -1.95 -8.74 -7.47
CA LEU A 142 -2.74 -7.50 -7.39
C LEU A 142 -1.79 -6.36 -7.02
N VAL A 143 -1.73 -5.34 -7.86
CA VAL A 143 -0.88 -4.17 -7.63
C VAL A 143 -1.70 -3.02 -7.10
N ILE A 144 -1.23 -2.37 -6.03
CA ILE A 144 -1.78 -1.10 -5.54
C ILE A 144 -0.73 -0.02 -5.80
N THR A 145 -1.14 1.04 -6.47
CA THR A 145 -0.21 2.06 -6.97
C THR A 145 -0.91 3.40 -7.23
N GLU A 146 -0.16 4.50 -7.23
CA GLU A 146 -0.57 5.79 -7.79
C GLU A 146 -0.13 5.98 -9.24
N ILE A 147 0.56 5.01 -9.82
CA ILE A 147 1.15 5.08 -11.16
C ILE A 147 0.17 4.50 -12.16
N THR A 148 -0.20 5.27 -13.18
CA THR A 148 -1.23 4.89 -14.15
C THR A 148 -0.68 4.20 -15.41
N ASP A 149 0.62 4.33 -15.68
CA ASP A 149 1.28 3.89 -16.91
C ASP A 149 2.19 2.66 -16.73
N LEU A 150 1.93 1.86 -15.68
CA LEU A 150 2.60 0.57 -15.51
C LEU A 150 2.14 -0.42 -16.59
N ASN A 151 3.09 -1.17 -17.14
CA ASN A 151 2.79 -2.23 -18.10
C ASN A 151 2.23 -3.49 -17.40
N ILE A 152 1.08 -3.32 -16.74
CA ILE A 152 0.31 -4.35 -16.01
C ILE A 152 -1.14 -4.28 -16.50
N PRO A 153 -1.85 -5.40 -16.65
CA PRO A 153 -3.27 -5.39 -16.96
C PRO A 153 -4.06 -4.54 -15.94
N SER A 154 -4.90 -3.65 -16.43
CA SER A 154 -5.65 -2.70 -15.58
C SER A 154 -6.54 -3.40 -14.55
N GLU A 155 -7.07 -4.58 -14.90
CA GLU A 155 -7.87 -5.41 -14.01
C GLU A 155 -7.08 -5.98 -12.82
N ASN A 156 -5.74 -5.97 -12.89
CA ASN A 156 -4.85 -6.40 -11.81
C ASN A 156 -4.26 -5.22 -11.05
N MET A 157 -4.78 -4.01 -11.25
CA MET A 157 -4.32 -2.80 -10.57
C MET A 157 -5.44 -2.11 -9.81
N ILE A 158 -5.13 -1.63 -8.63
CA ILE A 158 -5.92 -0.66 -7.88
C ILE A 158 -5.14 0.65 -7.89
N ILE A 159 -5.67 1.65 -8.59
CA ILE A 159 -5.02 2.96 -8.72
C ILE A 159 -5.60 3.89 -7.64
N VAL A 160 -4.74 4.38 -6.76
CA VAL A 160 -5.09 5.36 -5.73
C VAL A 160 -4.64 6.77 -6.13
N PRO A 161 -5.27 7.82 -5.62
CA PRO A 161 -4.83 9.19 -5.87
C PRO A 161 -3.37 9.41 -5.43
N GLU A 162 -2.67 10.31 -6.12
CA GLU A 162 -1.30 10.68 -5.78
C GLU A 162 -1.27 11.72 -4.64
N ASN A 163 -0.42 11.46 -3.64
CA ASN A 163 -0.13 12.39 -2.54
C ASN A 163 1.28 12.15 -2.03
N ASN A 164 2.21 13.08 -2.25
CA ASN A 164 3.62 12.87 -1.97
C ASN A 164 3.93 12.61 -0.48
N ASN A 165 3.20 13.24 0.43
CA ASN A 165 3.49 13.17 1.87
C ASN A 165 2.53 12.27 2.66
N CYS A 166 1.41 11.85 2.07
CA CYS A 166 0.37 11.04 2.72
C CYS A 166 -0.02 9.81 1.88
N GLN A 167 0.84 9.38 0.96
CA GLN A 167 0.57 8.25 0.07
C GLN A 167 0.28 6.96 0.84
N ASP A 168 1.00 6.72 1.94
CA ASP A 168 0.80 5.60 2.86
C ASP A 168 -0.64 5.52 3.42
N ILE A 169 -1.26 6.68 3.72
CA ILE A 169 -2.65 6.77 4.18
C ILE A 169 -3.61 6.31 3.06
N LEU A 170 -3.36 6.70 1.83
CA LEU A 170 -4.22 6.33 0.70
C LEU A 170 -4.12 4.83 0.37
N TYR A 171 -2.92 4.27 0.45
CA TYR A 171 -2.70 2.83 0.28
C TYR A 171 -3.42 2.02 1.35
N ILE A 172 -3.26 2.39 2.63
CA ILE A 172 -3.91 1.64 3.69
C ILE A 172 -5.45 1.73 3.63
N VAL A 173 -6.01 2.87 3.20
CA VAL A 173 -7.46 3.01 3.02
C VAL A 173 -7.96 2.09 1.90
N ALA A 174 -7.27 2.04 0.76
CA ALA A 174 -7.62 1.12 -0.33
C ALA A 174 -7.54 -0.35 0.12
N LEU A 175 -6.51 -0.70 0.88
CA LEU A 175 -6.34 -2.04 1.45
C LEU A 175 -7.40 -2.39 2.51
N GLN A 176 -7.87 -1.40 3.27
CA GLN A 176 -8.96 -1.57 4.23
C GLN A 176 -10.32 -1.83 3.56
N LEU A 177 -10.53 -1.31 2.35
CA LEU A 177 -11.72 -1.64 1.54
C LEU A 177 -11.66 -3.07 0.98
N LEU A 178 -10.47 -3.62 0.80
CA LEU A 178 -10.25 -4.97 0.30
C LEU A 178 -10.48 -6.04 1.40
N CYS A 179 -10.38 -5.65 2.68
CA CYS A 179 -10.63 -6.51 3.84
C CYS A 179 -12.11 -6.52 4.24
#